data_25d294b2c13ee36f3a65fd83328e119c
#
_entry.id   25d294b2c13ee36f3a65fd83328e119c
#
_cell.length_a   1.000
_cell.length_b   1.000
_cell.length_c   1.000
_cell.angle_alpha   90.00
_cell.angle_beta   90.00
_cell.angle_gamma   90.00
#
_symmetry.space_group_name_H-M   'P 1'
#
loop_
_entity.id
_entity.type
_entity.pdbx_description
1 polymer ?
#
loop_
_entity_poly.entity_id
_entity_poly.type
_entity_poly.pdbx_seq_one_letter_code
_entity_poly.pdbx_strand_id
1 'polypeptide(L)'
;MKLLRYSCTLLAISLLPFTSARADELQPKQYADFDRYVLALSWQTGFCQSQHDRGRKEPVECRLQKETEDKSAFLTVHGLWPGLPKSVAARGVDERRWMRYGCATRPIPNFPEVRASRKCSSPETGLSLETAARLSEVMPGAGGRSCLERYEYAKHGACFGFDPDAYFEAMVRLNKEFKSSAVGEFLVENYGKTVSRSDFDVAIAKSWGSENVKAIKLSCQGKPAYLTEIQISLRANQINAPLSASSLQPQPHPGNCGNQFIIDKVGY
;
A
#
# COMPACT_ATOMS: atom_id res chain seq x y z
N MET A 1 -23.40 75.12 13.50
CA MET A 1 -23.74 73.69 13.39
C MET A 1 -22.94 73.06 12.22
N LYS A 2 -21.87 72.33 12.56
CA LYS A 2 -21.04 71.62 11.55
C LYS A 2 -21.48 70.16 11.51
N LEU A 3 -22.01 69.72 10.38
CA LEU A 3 -22.38 68.28 10.11
C LEU A 3 -21.13 67.50 9.74
N LEU A 4 -20.75 66.51 10.60
CA LEU A 4 -19.71 65.53 10.32
C LEU A 4 -20.32 64.43 9.43
N ARG A 5 -19.77 64.24 8.22
CA ARG A 5 -20.11 63.11 7.32
C ARG A 5 -19.15 61.97 7.65
N TYR A 6 -19.68 60.87 8.21
CA TYR A 6 -18.95 59.60 8.34
C TYR A 6 -19.02 58.84 7.01
N SER A 7 -17.87 58.63 6.39
CA SER A 7 -17.71 57.80 5.22
C SER A 7 -17.47 56.34 5.67
N CYS A 8 -18.43 55.46 5.44
CA CYS A 8 -18.31 54.02 5.71
C CYS A 8 -17.61 53.37 4.52
N THR A 9 -16.35 53.00 4.70
CA THR A 9 -15.61 52.23 3.69
C THR A 9 -15.93 50.74 3.88
N LEU A 10 -16.69 50.15 2.95
CA LEU A 10 -16.95 48.73 2.90
C LEU A 10 -15.72 48.00 2.42
N LEU A 11 -15.07 47.24 3.31
CA LEU A 11 -13.98 46.31 2.97
C LEU A 11 -14.60 45.06 2.31
N ALA A 12 -14.46 44.92 1.01
CA ALA A 12 -14.84 43.72 0.31
C ALA A 12 -13.78 42.63 0.56
N ILE A 13 -14.11 41.65 1.42
CA ILE A 13 -13.30 40.47 1.63
C ILE A 13 -13.56 39.54 0.42
N SER A 14 -12.61 39.49 -0.50
CA SER A 14 -12.60 38.50 -1.60
C SER A 14 -12.30 37.14 -1.04
N LEU A 15 -13.32 36.29 -0.92
CA LEU A 15 -13.20 34.84 -0.70
C LEU A 15 -12.60 34.20 -1.97
N LEU A 16 -11.30 33.95 -1.96
CA LEU A 16 -10.67 33.13 -2.95
C LEU A 16 -11.20 31.68 -2.77
N PRO A 17 -11.69 31.03 -3.82
CA PRO A 17 -12.07 29.63 -3.73
C PRO A 17 -10.80 28.82 -3.46
N PHE A 18 -10.76 28.13 -2.32
CA PHE A 18 -9.79 27.03 -2.10
C PHE A 18 -10.12 25.93 -3.10
N THR A 19 -9.45 25.92 -4.24
CA THR A 19 -9.40 24.74 -5.10
C THR A 19 -8.59 23.69 -4.35
N SER A 20 -9.26 22.75 -3.68
CA SER A 20 -8.62 21.52 -3.25
C SER A 20 -7.98 20.89 -4.48
N ALA A 21 -6.65 20.84 -4.52
CA ALA A 21 -5.94 20.07 -5.52
C ALA A 21 -6.43 18.63 -5.38
N ARG A 22 -7.24 18.19 -6.36
CA ARG A 22 -7.66 16.81 -6.45
C ARG A 22 -6.39 16.04 -6.78
N ALA A 23 -6.00 15.09 -5.94
CA ALA A 23 -4.91 14.19 -6.29
C ALA A 23 -5.20 13.59 -7.67
N ASP A 24 -4.20 13.64 -8.56
CA ASP A 24 -4.36 13.10 -9.90
C ASP A 24 -4.77 11.62 -9.82
N GLU A 25 -5.68 11.21 -10.69
CA GLU A 25 -6.11 9.82 -10.75
C GLU A 25 -4.96 8.93 -11.21
N LEU A 26 -4.79 7.77 -10.57
CA LEU A 26 -3.81 6.78 -10.99
C LEU A 26 -4.23 6.17 -12.33
N GLN A 27 -3.48 6.50 -13.39
CA GLN A 27 -3.75 6.02 -14.73
C GLN A 27 -2.47 5.52 -15.40
N PRO A 28 -2.46 4.27 -15.95
CA PRO A 28 -1.34 3.77 -16.74
C PRO A 28 -1.31 4.46 -18.12
N LYS A 29 -0.14 4.97 -18.51
CA LYS A 29 0.11 5.51 -19.85
C LYS A 29 0.51 4.43 -20.86
N GLN A 30 0.96 3.27 -20.36
CA GLN A 30 1.41 2.11 -21.13
C GLN A 30 0.97 0.83 -20.43
N TYR A 31 0.85 -0.28 -21.17
CA TYR A 31 0.51 -1.60 -20.64
C TYR A 31 -0.77 -1.60 -19.78
N ALA A 32 -1.76 -0.80 -20.17
CA ALA A 32 -3.01 -0.61 -19.42
C ALA A 32 -3.97 -1.84 -19.49
N ASP A 33 -3.58 -2.90 -20.17
CA ASP A 33 -4.41 -4.08 -20.47
C ASP A 33 -4.33 -5.18 -19.41
N PHE A 34 -4.19 -4.79 -18.15
CA PHE A 34 -4.31 -5.66 -16.97
C PHE A 34 -5.65 -5.44 -16.24
N ASP A 35 -6.08 -6.42 -15.47
CA ASP A 35 -7.42 -6.43 -14.85
C ASP A 35 -7.43 -6.15 -13.35
N ARG A 36 -6.28 -6.19 -12.68
CA ARG A 36 -6.19 -6.04 -11.22
C ARG A 36 -4.95 -5.32 -10.77
N TYR A 37 -5.04 -4.74 -9.58
CA TYR A 37 -3.90 -4.39 -8.72
C TYR A 37 -3.86 -5.32 -7.51
N VAL A 38 -2.69 -5.50 -6.93
CA VAL A 38 -2.51 -6.08 -5.61
C VAL A 38 -1.96 -4.98 -4.69
N LEU A 39 -2.76 -4.54 -3.72
CA LEU A 39 -2.27 -3.72 -2.63
C LEU A 39 -1.66 -4.66 -1.59
N ALA A 40 -0.38 -4.49 -1.31
CA ALA A 40 0.35 -5.23 -0.28
C ALA A 40 0.55 -4.35 0.95
N LEU A 41 0.00 -4.79 2.08
CA LEU A 41 0.16 -4.15 3.38
C LEU A 41 0.96 -5.07 4.30
N SER A 42 2.00 -4.57 4.94
CA SER A 42 2.76 -5.32 5.93
C SER A 42 2.14 -5.11 7.31
N TRP A 43 2.00 -6.20 8.07
CA TRP A 43 1.91 -6.11 9.52
C TRP A 43 3.34 -6.01 10.05
N GLN A 44 3.75 -4.76 10.30
CA GLN A 44 5.16 -4.41 10.47
C GLN A 44 5.85 -5.18 11.60
N THR A 45 5.17 -5.38 12.74
CA THR A 45 5.72 -6.11 13.89
C THR A 45 6.00 -7.57 13.55
N GLY A 46 5.04 -8.28 12.95
CA GLY A 46 5.24 -9.67 12.55
C GLY A 46 6.26 -9.82 11.42
N PHE A 47 6.34 -8.85 10.50
CA PHE A 47 7.42 -8.81 9.52
C PHE A 47 8.79 -8.72 10.22
N CYS A 48 8.97 -7.79 11.16
CA CYS A 48 10.22 -7.57 11.88
C CYS A 48 10.60 -8.81 12.70
N GLN A 49 9.65 -9.39 13.45
CA GLN A 49 9.86 -10.65 14.18
C GLN A 49 10.35 -11.75 13.24
N SER A 50 9.74 -11.88 12.06
CA SER A 50 10.16 -12.91 11.08
C SER A 50 11.57 -12.70 10.52
N GLN A 51 12.06 -11.46 10.44
CA GLN A 51 13.45 -11.18 10.05
C GLN A 51 14.42 -11.55 11.17
N HIS A 52 14.08 -11.21 12.40
CA HIS A 52 14.84 -11.56 13.60
C HIS A 52 14.99 -13.08 13.74
N ASP A 53 13.89 -13.83 13.70
CA ASP A 53 13.88 -15.30 13.84
C ASP A 53 14.73 -16.02 12.78
N ARG A 54 14.90 -15.40 11.62
CA ARG A 54 15.74 -15.93 10.54
C ARG A 54 17.20 -15.53 10.64
N GLY A 55 17.59 -14.80 11.67
CA GLY A 55 18.94 -14.26 11.82
C GLY A 55 19.34 -13.32 10.67
N ARG A 56 18.38 -12.66 10.03
CA ARG A 56 18.66 -11.71 8.95
C ARG A 56 19.11 -10.38 9.54
N LYS A 57 19.91 -9.64 8.74
CA LYS A 57 20.22 -8.25 9.08
C LYS A 57 18.89 -7.49 9.20
N GLU A 58 18.69 -6.90 10.36
CA GLU A 58 17.46 -6.17 10.68
C GLU A 58 17.27 -4.97 9.73
N PRO A 59 16.11 -4.89 9.06
CA PRO A 59 15.75 -3.74 8.23
C PRO A 59 15.72 -2.43 9.03
N VAL A 60 16.03 -1.32 8.38
CA VAL A 60 16.04 0.01 9.05
C VAL A 60 14.68 0.33 9.64
N GLU A 61 13.60 0.03 8.91
CA GLU A 61 12.22 0.22 9.33
C GLU A 61 11.87 -0.55 10.61
N CYS A 62 12.50 -1.70 10.86
CA CYS A 62 12.30 -2.47 12.08
C CYS A 62 13.01 -1.84 13.29
N ARG A 63 14.24 -1.33 13.10
CA ARG A 63 14.98 -0.63 14.16
C ARG A 63 14.32 0.68 14.59
N LEU A 64 13.54 1.29 13.73
CA LEU A 64 12.81 2.53 14.01
C LEU A 64 11.45 2.27 14.65
N GLN A 65 11.03 1.02 14.72
CA GLN A 65 9.75 0.64 15.28
C GLN A 65 9.74 0.87 16.79
N LYS A 66 8.73 1.60 17.26
CA LYS A 66 8.49 1.86 18.68
C LYS A 66 7.05 1.56 19.01
N GLU A 67 6.81 1.17 20.26
CA GLU A 67 5.45 1.04 20.77
C GLU A 67 4.71 2.39 20.63
N THR A 68 3.48 2.33 20.19
CA THR A 68 2.60 3.51 20.02
C THR A 68 1.19 3.18 20.52
N GLU A 69 0.43 4.19 20.92
CA GLU A 69 -0.98 4.03 21.29
C GLU A 69 -1.82 3.61 20.08
N ASP A 70 -1.58 4.23 18.93
CA ASP A 70 -2.22 3.85 17.67
C ASP A 70 -1.61 2.58 17.10
N LYS A 71 -2.21 1.43 17.38
CA LYS A 71 -1.78 0.13 16.85
C LYS A 71 -1.98 -0.01 15.34
N SER A 72 -2.85 0.81 14.74
CA SER A 72 -3.03 0.82 13.28
C SER A 72 -1.79 1.31 12.55
N ALA A 73 -0.89 2.03 13.22
CA ALA A 73 0.40 2.47 12.68
C ALA A 73 1.30 1.30 12.23
N PHE A 74 1.09 0.09 12.79
CA PHE A 74 1.82 -1.10 12.37
C PHE A 74 1.33 -1.74 11.09
N LEU A 75 0.19 -1.30 10.55
CA LEU A 75 -0.27 -1.68 9.22
C LEU A 75 0.30 -0.72 8.19
N THR A 76 1.41 -1.09 7.59
CA THR A 76 2.21 -0.25 6.70
C THR A 76 2.07 -0.67 5.24
N VAL A 77 2.32 0.25 4.31
CA VAL A 77 2.32 -0.05 2.88
C VAL A 77 3.63 -0.74 2.50
N HIS A 78 3.51 -1.88 1.81
CA HIS A 78 4.63 -2.50 1.10
C HIS A 78 4.66 -2.02 -0.35
N GLY A 79 3.54 -2.11 -1.08
CA GLY A 79 3.47 -1.67 -2.46
C GLY A 79 2.07 -1.82 -3.08
N LEU A 80 1.94 -1.34 -4.32
CA LEU A 80 0.76 -1.49 -5.16
C LEU A 80 1.22 -2.07 -6.51
N TRP A 81 0.84 -3.30 -6.80
CA TRP A 81 1.39 -4.07 -7.91
C TRP A 81 0.34 -4.31 -9.00
N PRO A 82 0.50 -3.70 -10.18
CA PRO A 82 -0.34 -4.03 -11.33
C PRO A 82 -0.17 -5.50 -11.72
N GLY A 83 -1.27 -6.14 -12.09
CA GLY A 83 -1.26 -7.50 -12.64
C GLY A 83 -0.46 -7.61 -13.94
N LEU A 84 -0.25 -8.82 -14.41
CA LEU A 84 0.42 -9.08 -15.68
C LEU A 84 -0.40 -8.50 -16.83
N PRO A 85 0.14 -7.54 -17.63
CA PRO A 85 -0.55 -7.03 -18.82
C PRO A 85 -0.74 -8.14 -19.86
N LYS A 86 -1.91 -8.19 -20.48
CA LYS A 86 -2.24 -9.21 -21.50
C LYS A 86 -1.29 -9.16 -22.69
N SER A 87 -0.89 -7.97 -23.11
CA SER A 87 0.10 -7.75 -24.17
C SER A 87 1.49 -8.30 -23.81
N VAL A 88 1.87 -8.31 -22.54
CA VAL A 88 3.12 -8.88 -22.05
C VAL A 88 2.98 -10.40 -21.92
N ALA A 89 1.86 -10.90 -21.42
CA ALA A 89 1.55 -12.33 -21.34
C ALA A 89 1.57 -12.98 -22.73
N ALA A 90 1.01 -12.34 -23.74
CA ALA A 90 1.02 -12.81 -25.14
C ALA A 90 2.43 -13.00 -25.72
N ARG A 91 3.46 -12.42 -25.07
CA ARG A 91 4.88 -12.60 -25.44
C ARG A 91 5.59 -13.69 -24.61
N GLY A 92 4.81 -14.56 -23.94
CA GLY A 92 5.33 -15.73 -23.21
C GLY A 92 5.80 -15.42 -21.78
N VAL A 93 5.33 -14.32 -21.18
CA VAL A 93 5.56 -14.03 -19.77
C VAL A 93 4.44 -14.60 -18.93
N ASP A 94 4.77 -15.43 -17.94
CA ASP A 94 3.83 -15.93 -16.95
C ASP A 94 3.78 -15.06 -15.68
N GLU A 95 2.77 -15.28 -14.83
CA GLU A 95 2.56 -14.57 -13.57
C GLU A 95 3.78 -14.66 -12.63
N ARG A 96 4.44 -15.83 -12.56
CA ARG A 96 5.61 -16.03 -11.68
C ARG A 96 6.76 -15.15 -12.11
N ARG A 97 7.02 -15.08 -13.42
CA ARG A 97 8.08 -14.26 -14.00
C ARG A 97 7.74 -12.77 -13.83
N TRP A 98 6.47 -12.39 -14.04
CA TRP A 98 6.00 -11.03 -13.82
C TRP A 98 6.18 -10.58 -12.37
N MET A 99 5.72 -11.37 -11.41
CA MET A 99 5.87 -11.08 -9.98
C MET A 99 7.34 -10.97 -9.55
N ARG A 100 8.22 -11.76 -10.17
CA ARG A 100 9.65 -11.75 -9.85
C ARG A 100 10.35 -10.49 -10.36
N TYR A 101 10.11 -10.11 -11.60
CA TYR A 101 10.90 -9.09 -12.29
C TYR A 101 10.15 -7.76 -12.51
N GLY A 102 8.83 -7.76 -12.53
CA GLY A 102 8.01 -6.58 -12.81
C GLY A 102 8.40 -5.91 -14.12
N CYS A 103 8.63 -4.62 -14.11
CA CYS A 103 9.03 -3.82 -15.27
C CYS A 103 10.34 -4.28 -15.93
N ALA A 104 11.24 -4.95 -15.19
CA ALA A 104 12.46 -5.52 -15.76
C ALA A 104 12.23 -6.84 -16.53
N THR A 105 10.97 -7.30 -16.62
CA THR A 105 10.62 -8.50 -17.39
C THR A 105 10.84 -8.27 -18.87
N ARG A 106 11.68 -9.10 -19.51
CA ARG A 106 11.74 -9.12 -20.97
C ARG A 106 10.48 -9.79 -21.51
N PRO A 107 9.78 -9.20 -22.47
CA PRO A 107 10.27 -8.30 -23.51
C PRO A 107 9.99 -6.79 -23.29
N ILE A 108 9.74 -6.32 -22.05
CA ILE A 108 9.63 -4.88 -21.79
C ILE A 108 11.04 -4.27 -21.92
N PRO A 109 11.29 -3.36 -22.84
CA PRO A 109 12.63 -2.80 -23.05
C PRO A 109 12.96 -1.71 -22.01
N ASN A 110 14.26 -1.49 -21.81
CA ASN A 110 14.84 -0.32 -21.14
C ASN A 110 14.60 -0.17 -19.63
N PHE A 111 14.14 -1.23 -18.93
CA PHE A 111 14.05 -1.20 -17.48
C PHE A 111 15.09 -2.16 -16.88
N PRO A 112 16.03 -1.65 -16.08
CA PRO A 112 17.02 -2.49 -15.42
C PRO A 112 16.36 -3.34 -14.31
N GLU A 113 16.92 -4.51 -14.06
CA GLU A 113 16.53 -5.32 -12.92
C GLU A 113 16.91 -4.60 -11.62
N VAL A 114 15.91 -4.39 -10.75
CA VAL A 114 16.11 -3.82 -9.42
C VAL A 114 16.22 -4.93 -8.37
N ARG A 115 17.12 -4.73 -7.40
CA ARG A 115 17.41 -5.75 -6.38
C ARG A 115 16.95 -5.28 -5.00
N ALA A 116 16.18 -6.11 -4.31
CA ALA A 116 15.72 -5.83 -2.96
C ALA A 116 16.86 -5.57 -1.95
N SER A 117 18.05 -6.11 -2.19
CA SER A 117 19.27 -5.86 -1.40
C SER A 117 19.95 -4.52 -1.69
N ARG A 118 19.54 -3.82 -2.76
CA ARG A 118 20.11 -2.55 -3.21
C ARG A 118 19.02 -1.57 -3.65
N LYS A 119 17.97 -1.43 -2.86
CA LYS A 119 16.79 -0.59 -3.19
C LYS A 119 17.19 0.85 -3.56
N CYS A 120 18.13 1.44 -2.83
CA CYS A 120 18.64 2.80 -3.08
C CYS A 120 19.45 2.96 -4.38
N SER A 121 19.79 1.88 -5.09
CA SER A 121 20.36 1.98 -6.44
C SER A 121 19.30 2.20 -7.52
N SER A 122 18.02 2.09 -7.19
CA SER A 122 16.92 2.45 -8.07
C SER A 122 16.85 3.97 -8.24
N PRO A 123 16.43 4.46 -9.43
CA PRO A 123 16.26 5.90 -9.65
C PRO A 123 15.36 6.57 -8.62
N GLU A 124 15.57 7.84 -8.37
CA GLU A 124 14.64 8.65 -7.58
C GLU A 124 13.29 8.74 -8.28
N THR A 125 12.22 8.75 -7.47
CA THR A 125 10.85 8.76 -8.00
C THR A 125 10.39 10.14 -8.44
N GLY A 126 11.03 11.21 -7.93
CA GLY A 126 10.64 12.59 -8.24
C GLY A 126 9.35 13.03 -7.55
N LEU A 127 9.01 12.44 -6.39
CA LEU A 127 7.84 12.81 -5.61
C LEU A 127 7.86 14.27 -5.19
N SER A 128 6.69 14.89 -5.16
CA SER A 128 6.48 16.15 -4.46
C SER A 128 6.80 16.01 -2.97
N LEU A 129 7.20 17.10 -2.32
CA LEU A 129 7.46 17.09 -0.88
C LEU A 129 6.22 16.68 -0.07
N GLU A 130 5.04 17.05 -0.55
CA GLU A 130 3.76 16.74 0.09
C GLU A 130 3.47 15.23 0.03
N THR A 131 3.56 14.60 -1.14
CA THR A 131 3.38 13.16 -1.30
C THR A 131 4.45 12.38 -0.54
N ALA A 132 5.71 12.81 -0.60
CA ALA A 132 6.80 12.18 0.15
C ALA A 132 6.55 12.20 1.67
N ALA A 133 6.03 13.31 2.21
CA ALA A 133 5.68 13.42 3.62
C ALA A 133 4.55 12.42 3.98
N ARG A 134 3.42 12.42 3.25
CA ARG A 134 2.31 11.49 3.49
C ARG A 134 2.72 10.02 3.33
N LEU A 135 3.53 9.74 2.32
CA LEU A 135 4.03 8.37 2.11
C LEU A 135 4.89 7.90 3.28
N SER A 136 5.74 8.76 3.84
CA SER A 136 6.62 8.40 4.96
C SER A 136 5.87 7.98 6.24
N GLU A 137 4.62 8.43 6.40
CA GLU A 137 3.75 8.05 7.53
C GLU A 137 3.24 6.61 7.43
N VAL A 138 3.04 6.11 6.20
CA VAL A 138 2.47 4.79 5.94
C VAL A 138 3.47 3.78 5.39
N MET A 139 4.63 4.22 4.91
CA MET A 139 5.71 3.39 4.36
C MET A 139 7.03 3.72 5.07
N PRO A 140 7.31 3.11 6.23
CA PRO A 140 8.49 3.45 7.06
C PRO A 140 9.84 3.29 6.35
N GLY A 141 9.89 2.48 5.28
CA GLY A 141 11.08 2.31 4.44
C GLY A 141 11.31 3.40 3.39
N ALA A 142 10.37 4.35 3.21
CA ALA A 142 10.49 5.44 2.26
C ALA A 142 11.42 6.57 2.73
N GLY A 143 11.68 7.53 1.86
CA GLY A 143 12.40 8.75 2.21
C GLY A 143 13.89 8.55 2.51
N GLY A 144 14.57 7.65 1.78
CA GLY A 144 16.01 7.41 1.92
C GLY A 144 16.41 6.50 3.09
N ARG A 145 15.46 6.02 3.90
CA ARG A 145 15.73 5.07 4.99
C ARG A 145 16.13 3.70 4.47
N SER A 146 15.31 3.08 3.64
CA SER A 146 15.64 1.87 2.88
C SER A 146 15.35 2.01 1.40
N CYS A 147 14.85 3.17 0.94
CA CYS A 147 14.48 3.50 -0.44
C CYS A 147 13.43 2.50 -1.00
N LEU A 148 12.48 2.08 -0.15
CA LEU A 148 11.46 1.12 -0.56
C LEU A 148 10.61 1.69 -1.70
N GLU A 149 10.28 2.97 -1.63
CA GLU A 149 9.51 3.69 -2.65
C GLU A 149 10.18 3.65 -4.02
N ARG A 150 11.50 3.80 -4.08
CA ARG A 150 12.28 3.74 -5.34
C ARG A 150 12.23 2.34 -5.94
N TYR A 151 12.40 1.33 -5.09
CA TYR A 151 12.37 -0.06 -5.51
C TYR A 151 10.98 -0.46 -6.02
N GLU A 152 9.92 -0.13 -5.28
CA GLU A 152 8.54 -0.47 -5.64
C GLU A 152 8.11 0.26 -6.92
N TYR A 153 8.45 1.54 -7.07
CA TYR A 153 8.13 2.28 -8.29
C TYR A 153 8.92 1.75 -9.49
N ALA A 154 10.22 1.55 -9.36
CA ALA A 154 11.04 1.03 -10.45
C ALA A 154 10.58 -0.37 -10.91
N LYS A 155 10.12 -1.20 -9.96
CA LYS A 155 9.67 -2.56 -10.26
C LYS A 155 8.23 -2.64 -10.77
N HIS A 156 7.33 -1.80 -10.25
CA HIS A 156 5.90 -1.97 -10.44
C HIS A 156 5.18 -0.75 -11.04
N GLY A 157 5.80 0.42 -11.07
CA GLY A 157 5.21 1.66 -11.58
C GLY A 157 5.80 2.17 -12.88
N ALA A 158 7.13 2.14 -13.00
CA ALA A 158 7.86 2.87 -14.03
C ALA A 158 7.49 2.49 -15.47
N CYS A 159 7.34 1.20 -15.77
CA CYS A 159 6.99 0.74 -17.12
C CYS A 159 5.55 1.06 -17.53
N PHE A 160 4.66 1.28 -16.56
CA PHE A 160 3.30 1.74 -16.84
C PHE A 160 3.24 3.24 -17.13
N GLY A 161 4.32 3.97 -16.85
CA GLY A 161 4.36 5.43 -16.99
C GLY A 161 3.41 6.13 -16.02
N PHE A 162 3.16 5.54 -14.85
CA PHE A 162 2.38 6.21 -13.81
C PHE A 162 3.03 7.53 -13.43
N ASP A 163 2.22 8.50 -13.11
CA ASP A 163 2.67 9.66 -12.36
C ASP A 163 3.08 9.19 -10.95
N PRO A 164 4.30 9.53 -10.47
CA PRO A 164 4.77 9.05 -9.16
C PRO A 164 3.89 9.50 -8.00
N ASP A 165 3.44 10.76 -8.00
CA ASP A 165 2.59 11.29 -6.93
C ASP A 165 1.24 10.56 -6.92
N ALA A 166 0.57 10.42 -8.08
CA ALA A 166 -0.68 9.67 -8.19
C ALA A 166 -0.53 8.20 -7.73
N TYR A 167 0.58 7.56 -8.07
CA TYR A 167 0.85 6.18 -7.69
C TYR A 167 0.97 5.99 -6.18
N PHE A 168 1.72 6.86 -5.51
CA PHE A 168 1.89 6.75 -4.07
C PHE A 168 0.71 7.31 -3.28
N GLU A 169 0.02 8.33 -3.77
CA GLU A 169 -1.23 8.82 -3.17
C GLU A 169 -2.34 7.75 -3.18
N ALA A 170 -2.43 6.96 -4.25
CA ALA A 170 -3.34 5.82 -4.26
C ALA A 170 -3.02 4.82 -3.13
N MET A 171 -1.75 4.56 -2.84
CA MET A 171 -1.34 3.69 -1.73
C MET A 171 -1.69 4.29 -0.37
N VAL A 172 -1.41 5.58 -0.16
CA VAL A 172 -1.73 6.30 1.09
C VAL A 172 -3.23 6.25 1.36
N ARG A 173 -4.04 6.57 0.34
CA ARG A 173 -5.51 6.54 0.42
C ARG A 173 -6.03 5.13 0.75
N LEU A 174 -5.61 4.11 -0.01
CA LEU A 174 -6.06 2.74 0.19
C LEU A 174 -5.64 2.18 1.56
N ASN A 175 -4.45 2.52 2.06
CA ASN A 175 -4.00 2.14 3.40
C ASN A 175 -4.92 2.75 4.47
N LYS A 176 -5.24 4.05 4.34
CA LYS A 176 -6.14 4.73 5.26
C LYS A 176 -7.56 4.12 5.25
N GLU A 177 -8.10 3.84 4.06
CA GLU A 177 -9.41 3.23 3.90
C GLU A 177 -9.44 1.80 4.47
N PHE A 178 -8.37 1.01 4.28
CA PHE A 178 -8.27 -0.32 4.87
C PHE A 178 -8.19 -0.27 6.40
N LYS A 179 -7.39 0.64 6.97
CA LYS A 179 -7.31 0.85 8.43
C LYS A 179 -8.66 1.17 9.06
N SER A 180 -9.51 1.92 8.35
CA SER A 180 -10.85 2.32 8.79
C SER A 180 -11.93 1.24 8.59
N SER A 181 -11.58 0.06 8.08
CA SER A 181 -12.51 -1.06 7.89
C SER A 181 -12.59 -1.94 9.14
N ALA A 182 -13.62 -2.81 9.21
CA ALA A 182 -13.70 -3.78 10.29
C ALA A 182 -12.50 -4.75 10.34
N VAL A 183 -11.80 -4.97 9.23
CA VAL A 183 -10.53 -5.72 9.22
C VAL A 183 -9.42 -4.93 9.89
N GLY A 184 -9.31 -3.63 9.63
CA GLY A 184 -8.36 -2.75 10.31
C GLY A 184 -8.61 -2.69 11.82
N GLU A 185 -9.87 -2.54 12.23
CA GLU A 185 -10.29 -2.59 13.64
C GLU A 185 -9.92 -3.93 14.29
N PHE A 186 -10.22 -5.06 13.62
CA PHE A 186 -9.89 -6.40 14.07
C PHE A 186 -8.38 -6.56 14.34
N LEU A 187 -7.53 -6.04 13.47
CA LEU A 187 -6.06 -6.10 13.65
C LEU A 187 -5.62 -5.33 14.91
N VAL A 188 -6.19 -4.15 15.14
CA VAL A 188 -5.89 -3.31 16.30
C VAL A 188 -6.37 -3.97 17.61
N GLU A 189 -7.59 -4.47 17.64
CA GLU A 189 -8.19 -5.13 18.81
C GLU A 189 -7.46 -6.42 19.20
N ASN A 190 -6.84 -7.07 18.22
CA ASN A 190 -6.13 -8.33 18.42
C ASN A 190 -4.60 -8.19 18.40
N TYR A 191 -4.10 -6.99 18.59
CA TYR A 191 -2.66 -6.72 18.75
C TYR A 191 -2.04 -7.57 19.85
N GLY A 192 -1.00 -8.32 19.53
CA GLY A 192 -0.28 -9.23 20.44
C GLY A 192 -1.00 -10.56 20.69
N LYS A 193 -2.08 -10.89 19.97
CA LYS A 193 -2.87 -12.11 20.20
C LYS A 193 -2.75 -13.12 19.07
N THR A 194 -2.96 -14.38 19.40
CA THR A 194 -3.27 -15.44 18.45
C THR A 194 -4.72 -15.37 18.07
N VAL A 195 -5.01 -15.36 16.77
CA VAL A 195 -6.37 -15.30 16.22
C VAL A 195 -6.63 -16.49 15.30
N SER A 196 -7.91 -16.82 15.10
CA SER A 196 -8.29 -17.80 14.10
C SER A 196 -8.43 -17.17 12.71
N ARG A 197 -8.19 -17.94 11.67
CA ARG A 197 -8.46 -17.55 10.29
C ARG A 197 -9.94 -17.25 10.08
N SER A 198 -10.82 -18.01 10.71
CA SER A 198 -12.27 -17.80 10.61
C SER A 198 -12.71 -16.46 11.18
N ASP A 199 -12.14 -16.01 12.33
CA ASP A 199 -12.50 -14.69 12.90
C ASP A 199 -12.02 -13.55 12.00
N PHE A 200 -10.85 -13.71 11.38
CA PHE A 200 -10.37 -12.76 10.38
C PHE A 200 -11.28 -12.71 9.14
N ASP A 201 -11.74 -13.87 8.67
CA ASP A 201 -12.66 -13.95 7.52
C ASP A 201 -14.04 -13.32 7.85
N VAL A 202 -14.51 -13.42 9.10
CA VAL A 202 -15.68 -12.69 9.59
C VAL A 202 -15.48 -11.17 9.55
N ALA A 203 -14.29 -10.68 9.92
CA ALA A 203 -13.99 -9.25 9.83
C ALA A 203 -13.96 -8.76 8.36
N ILE A 204 -13.44 -9.57 7.41
CA ILE A 204 -13.53 -9.27 5.98
C ILE A 204 -14.99 -9.22 5.53
N ALA A 205 -15.79 -10.21 5.91
CA ALA A 205 -17.22 -10.28 5.54
C ALA A 205 -18.00 -9.07 6.09
N LYS A 206 -17.69 -8.62 7.31
CA LYS A 206 -18.26 -7.41 7.91
C LYS A 206 -17.88 -6.15 7.13
N SER A 207 -16.67 -6.08 6.58
CA SER A 207 -16.19 -4.92 5.81
C SER A 207 -16.79 -4.87 4.41
N TRP A 208 -16.83 -6.01 3.70
CA TRP A 208 -17.06 -6.03 2.25
C TRP A 208 -17.90 -7.19 1.74
N GLY A 209 -18.57 -7.96 2.61
CA GLY A 209 -19.34 -9.13 2.21
C GLY A 209 -18.53 -10.42 2.17
N SER A 210 -19.19 -11.56 2.43
CA SER A 210 -18.55 -12.88 2.51
C SER A 210 -17.96 -13.36 1.18
N GLU A 211 -18.52 -12.91 0.06
CA GLU A 211 -18.02 -13.20 -1.30
C GLU A 211 -16.63 -12.61 -1.56
N ASN A 212 -16.25 -11.57 -0.81
CA ASN A 212 -14.97 -10.89 -0.95
C ASN A 212 -13.85 -11.43 -0.05
N VAL A 213 -14.12 -12.44 0.80
CA VAL A 213 -13.08 -13.11 1.60
C VAL A 213 -11.93 -13.61 0.73
N LYS A 214 -12.22 -14.12 -0.47
CA LYS A 214 -11.21 -14.59 -1.43
C LYS A 214 -10.41 -13.49 -2.10
N ALA A 215 -10.75 -12.22 -1.94
CA ALA A 215 -9.94 -11.10 -2.43
C ALA A 215 -8.75 -10.78 -1.53
N ILE A 216 -8.74 -11.34 -0.31
CA ILE A 216 -7.71 -11.09 0.70
C ILE A 216 -6.84 -12.34 0.87
N LYS A 217 -5.54 -12.16 0.65
CA LYS A 217 -4.52 -13.19 0.83
C LYS A 217 -3.64 -12.83 2.02
N LEU A 218 -3.41 -13.80 2.92
CA LEU A 218 -2.55 -13.61 4.08
C LEU A 218 -1.22 -14.34 3.91
N SER A 219 -0.13 -13.66 4.28
CA SER A 219 1.20 -14.23 4.37
C SER A 219 1.65 -14.29 5.82
N CYS A 220 2.01 -15.48 6.27
CA CYS A 220 2.54 -15.73 7.59
C CYS A 220 3.95 -16.32 7.51
N GLN A 221 4.78 -16.03 8.51
CA GLN A 221 6.14 -16.54 8.61
C GLN A 221 6.48 -16.90 10.07
N GLY A 222 7.47 -17.77 10.23
CA GLY A 222 7.92 -18.19 11.57
C GLY A 222 7.16 -19.39 12.15
N LYS A 223 7.63 -19.82 13.32
CA LYS A 223 6.99 -20.83 14.19
C LYS A 223 7.11 -20.30 15.61
N PRO A 224 6.02 -19.78 16.20
CA PRO A 224 4.64 -19.73 15.68
C PRO A 224 4.50 -18.86 14.42
N ALA A 225 3.36 -18.99 13.71
CA ALA A 225 3.12 -18.27 12.47
C ALA A 225 2.70 -16.81 12.75
N TYR A 226 3.55 -15.86 12.45
CA TYR A 226 3.25 -14.42 12.55
C TYR A 226 2.66 -13.90 11.25
N LEU A 227 1.58 -13.13 11.32
CA LEU A 227 1.08 -12.37 10.17
C LEU A 227 2.15 -11.37 9.73
N THR A 228 2.60 -11.45 8.48
CA THR A 228 3.63 -10.55 7.94
C THR A 228 3.12 -9.63 6.84
N GLU A 229 2.12 -10.09 6.06
CA GLU A 229 1.60 -9.32 4.94
C GLU A 229 0.14 -9.69 4.64
N ILE A 230 -0.63 -8.69 4.25
CA ILE A 230 -1.99 -8.80 3.75
C ILE A 230 -1.99 -8.27 2.32
N GLN A 231 -2.36 -9.11 1.35
CA GLN A 231 -2.51 -8.72 -0.04
C GLN A 231 -3.98 -8.61 -0.39
N ILE A 232 -4.38 -7.45 -0.90
CA ILE A 232 -5.74 -7.13 -1.31
C ILE A 232 -5.79 -7.03 -2.82
N SER A 233 -6.58 -7.88 -3.48
CA SER A 233 -6.78 -7.82 -4.92
C SER A 233 -7.88 -6.84 -5.27
N LEU A 234 -7.55 -5.84 -6.08
CA LEU A 234 -8.41 -4.74 -6.49
C LEU A 234 -8.65 -4.77 -7.99
N ARG A 235 -9.87 -4.52 -8.45
CA ARG A 235 -10.17 -4.34 -9.87
C ARG A 235 -9.46 -3.12 -10.42
N ALA A 236 -8.78 -3.26 -11.55
CA ALA A 236 -7.99 -2.17 -12.13
C ALA A 236 -8.85 -0.93 -12.46
N ASN A 237 -10.06 -1.13 -12.94
CA ASN A 237 -11.00 -0.05 -13.27
C ASN A 237 -11.67 0.61 -12.05
N GLN A 238 -11.38 0.14 -10.82
CA GLN A 238 -11.90 0.68 -9.57
C GLN A 238 -10.79 1.27 -8.69
N ILE A 239 -9.57 1.37 -9.20
CA ILE A 239 -8.41 1.79 -8.39
C ILE A 239 -8.55 3.20 -7.81
N ASN A 240 -9.24 4.08 -8.51
CA ASN A 240 -9.48 5.46 -8.10
C ASN A 240 -10.78 5.65 -7.30
N ALA A 241 -11.61 4.61 -7.20
CA ALA A 241 -12.80 4.61 -6.36
C ALA A 241 -12.45 4.29 -4.88
N PRO A 242 -13.32 4.64 -3.92
CA PRO A 242 -13.17 4.20 -2.54
C PRO A 242 -13.12 2.68 -2.41
N LEU A 243 -12.36 2.18 -1.43
CA LEU A 243 -12.26 0.74 -1.14
C LEU A 243 -13.61 0.21 -0.67
N SER A 244 -14.20 -0.65 -1.47
CA SER A 244 -15.55 -1.19 -1.27
C SER A 244 -15.67 -2.62 -1.80
N ALA A 245 -16.79 -3.28 -1.55
CA ALA A 245 -17.05 -4.62 -2.08
C ALA A 245 -16.89 -4.67 -3.62
N SER A 246 -17.32 -3.64 -4.34
CA SER A 246 -17.22 -3.58 -5.80
C SER A 246 -15.80 -3.40 -6.33
N SER A 247 -14.88 -2.84 -5.52
CA SER A 247 -13.48 -2.67 -5.90
C SER A 247 -12.64 -3.93 -5.71
N LEU A 248 -13.15 -4.92 -4.97
CA LEU A 248 -12.41 -6.15 -4.69
C LEU A 248 -12.56 -7.18 -5.81
N GLN A 249 -11.50 -7.97 -6.02
CA GLN A 249 -11.45 -9.05 -7.01
C GLN A 249 -10.94 -10.34 -6.37
N PRO A 250 -11.71 -11.45 -6.40
CA PRO A 250 -11.27 -12.72 -5.83
C PRO A 250 -9.95 -13.22 -6.42
N GLN A 251 -9.10 -13.80 -5.57
CA GLN A 251 -7.83 -14.44 -5.93
C GLN A 251 -7.94 -15.96 -5.79
N PRO A 252 -7.13 -16.73 -6.55
CA PRO A 252 -7.19 -18.20 -6.50
C PRO A 252 -6.67 -18.80 -5.18
N HIS A 253 -5.79 -18.10 -4.44
CA HIS A 253 -5.11 -18.63 -3.26
C HIS A 253 -5.27 -17.73 -2.04
N PRO A 254 -5.70 -18.29 -0.88
CA PRO A 254 -5.92 -17.53 0.35
C PRO A 254 -4.61 -17.11 1.07
N GLY A 255 -3.46 -17.56 0.59
CA GLY A 255 -2.16 -17.36 1.23
C GLY A 255 -1.67 -18.60 1.97
N ASN A 256 -0.73 -18.41 2.91
CA ASN A 256 -0.08 -19.50 3.64
C ASN A 256 -0.28 -19.43 5.17
N CYS A 257 -1.07 -18.48 5.66
CA CYS A 257 -1.49 -18.50 7.06
C CYS A 257 -2.39 -19.71 7.31
N GLY A 258 -2.09 -20.49 8.35
CA GLY A 258 -2.89 -21.63 8.76
C GLY A 258 -4.20 -21.20 9.44
N ASN A 259 -4.84 -22.16 10.13
CA ASN A 259 -6.09 -21.91 10.86
C ASN A 259 -5.92 -20.91 12.03
N GLN A 260 -4.70 -20.74 12.52
CA GLN A 260 -4.35 -19.76 13.56
C GLN A 260 -3.04 -19.06 13.18
N PHE A 261 -2.94 -17.78 13.55
CA PHE A 261 -1.74 -16.97 13.39
C PHE A 261 -1.69 -15.86 14.44
N ILE A 262 -0.52 -15.26 14.62
CA ILE A 262 -0.30 -14.19 15.60
C ILE A 262 -0.33 -12.84 14.89
N ILE A 263 -1.14 -11.92 15.40
CA ILE A 263 -1.04 -10.48 15.11
C ILE A 263 -0.01 -9.92 16.09
N ASP A 264 1.25 -9.94 15.71
CA ASP A 264 2.36 -9.71 16.60
C ASP A 264 2.44 -8.27 17.13
N LYS A 265 3.08 -8.10 18.29
CA LYS A 265 3.34 -6.80 18.92
C LYS A 265 4.80 -6.38 18.77
N VAL A 266 5.13 -5.15 19.13
CA VAL A 266 6.52 -4.67 19.20
C VAL A 266 7.31 -5.44 20.25
N GLY A 267 8.55 -5.78 19.91
CA GLY A 267 9.50 -6.46 20.78
C GLY A 267 9.65 -7.95 20.43
N TYR A 268 10.88 -8.41 20.35
CA TYR A 268 11.28 -9.79 20.10
C TYR A 268 11.58 -10.47 21.45
#